data_c9578412dd8b277e5f9c090c88288a01
#
_entry.id   c9578412dd8b277e5f9c090c88288a01
#
_cell.length_a   1.000
_cell.length_b   1.000
_cell.length_c   1.000
_cell.angle_alpha   90.00
_cell.angle_beta   90.00
_cell.angle_gamma   90.00
#
_symmetry.space_group_name_H-M   'P 1'
#
loop_
_entity.id
_entity.type
_entity.pdbx_description
1 polymer ?
#
loop_
_entity_poly.entity_id
_entity_poly.type
_entity_poly.pdbx_seq_one_letter_code
_entity_poly.pdbx_strand_id
1 'polypeptide(L)'
;MADLQAILKTSMGDITLNLLPNHAPETVANFTGLASGEKSYDAGNGRTGKFYDGLGFHRVIEGFMIQGGCPLGTGTGGPGYTFKDEIHPELVFDKPYLLAMANAGPGTNGSQFFITLGATPWLNRKHTIFGAVADQAGRDVVDAIGATPTGTMDRPATPVVIESVEIVGG
;
A
#
# COMPACT_ATOMS: atom_id res chain seq x y z
N MET A 1 -6.09 -19.91 14.46
CA MET A 1 -6.72 -19.05 13.44
C MET A 1 -5.65 -18.46 12.54
N ALA A 2 -5.81 -18.59 11.25
CA ALA A 2 -4.81 -18.05 10.32
C ALA A 2 -4.87 -16.52 10.30
N ASP A 3 -3.73 -15.89 10.27
CA ASP A 3 -3.64 -14.44 10.13
C ASP A 3 -4.10 -14.03 8.73
N LEU A 4 -4.71 -12.87 8.64
CA LEU A 4 -5.08 -12.29 7.35
C LEU A 4 -3.84 -11.71 6.68
N GLN A 5 -3.59 -12.15 5.47
CA GLN A 5 -2.43 -11.72 4.69
C GLN A 5 -2.82 -11.28 3.29
N ALA A 6 -2.03 -10.38 2.73
CA ALA A 6 -2.10 -10.02 1.31
C ALA A 6 -0.75 -10.29 0.68
N ILE A 7 -0.74 -10.93 -0.48
CA ILE A 7 0.48 -11.17 -1.24
C ILE A 7 0.44 -10.28 -2.47
N LEU A 8 1.31 -9.27 -2.52
CA LEU A 8 1.47 -8.43 -3.70
C LEU A 8 2.42 -9.14 -4.65
N LYS A 9 1.91 -9.61 -5.77
CA LYS A 9 2.73 -10.26 -6.80
C LYS A 9 3.22 -9.19 -7.76
N THR A 10 4.46 -8.74 -7.52
CA THR A 10 5.02 -7.63 -8.30
C THR A 10 5.98 -8.12 -9.38
N SER A 11 6.29 -7.24 -10.32
CA SER A 11 7.27 -7.53 -11.37
C SER A 11 8.68 -7.76 -10.83
N MET A 12 8.94 -7.44 -9.56
CA MET A 12 10.24 -7.68 -8.90
C MET A 12 10.19 -8.79 -7.86
N GLY A 13 9.04 -9.44 -7.67
CA GLY A 13 8.86 -10.54 -6.72
C GLY A 13 7.65 -10.34 -5.84
N ASP A 14 7.40 -11.32 -4.97
CA ASP A 14 6.23 -11.31 -4.09
C ASP A 14 6.54 -10.61 -2.77
N ILE A 15 5.58 -9.82 -2.30
CA ILE A 15 5.62 -9.18 -0.98
C ILE A 15 4.43 -9.69 -0.19
N THR A 16 4.68 -10.51 0.82
CA THR A 16 3.64 -10.99 1.72
C THR A 16 3.49 -9.99 2.87
N LEU A 17 2.27 -9.53 3.08
CA LEU A 17 1.93 -8.54 4.10
C LEU A 17 1.04 -9.17 5.14
N ASN A 18 1.39 -9.01 6.42
CA ASN A 18 0.46 -9.28 7.52
C ASN A 18 -0.43 -8.07 7.69
N LEU A 19 -1.75 -8.28 7.63
CA LEU A 19 -2.73 -7.22 7.80
C LEU A 19 -3.19 -7.16 9.26
N LEU A 20 -3.64 -5.99 9.71
CA LEU A 20 -4.00 -5.72 11.10
C LEU A 20 -5.48 -5.34 11.23
N PRO A 21 -6.42 -6.29 11.03
CA PRO A 21 -7.85 -5.97 11.03
C PRO A 21 -8.38 -5.54 12.40
N ASN A 22 -7.71 -5.92 13.49
CA ASN A 22 -8.13 -5.50 14.82
C ASN A 22 -7.74 -4.05 15.11
N HIS A 23 -6.65 -3.57 14.51
CA HIS A 23 -6.14 -2.21 14.72
C HIS A 23 -6.74 -1.21 13.72
N ALA A 24 -7.03 -1.67 12.51
CA ALA A 24 -7.55 -0.82 11.43
C ALA A 24 -8.60 -1.58 10.62
N PRO A 25 -9.77 -1.89 11.21
CA PRO A 25 -10.75 -2.77 10.58
C PRO A 25 -11.31 -2.22 9.27
N GLU A 26 -11.61 -0.94 9.20
CA GLU A 26 -12.18 -0.32 8.02
C GLU A 26 -11.15 -0.20 6.89
N THR A 27 -9.91 0.13 7.24
CA THR A 27 -8.80 0.23 6.30
C THR A 27 -8.47 -1.13 5.69
N VAL A 28 -8.38 -2.17 6.53
CA VAL A 28 -8.12 -3.53 6.05
C VAL A 28 -9.26 -4.02 5.17
N ALA A 29 -10.52 -3.80 5.56
CA ALA A 29 -11.68 -4.18 4.75
C ALA A 29 -11.69 -3.47 3.40
N ASN A 30 -11.33 -2.19 3.36
CA ASN A 30 -11.21 -1.43 2.13
C ASN A 30 -10.12 -2.02 1.21
N PHE A 31 -8.95 -2.26 1.75
CA PHE A 31 -7.82 -2.81 0.98
C PHE A 31 -8.16 -4.19 0.41
N THR A 32 -8.64 -5.10 1.25
CA THR A 32 -8.98 -6.46 0.80
C THR A 32 -10.15 -6.47 -0.17
N GLY A 33 -11.15 -5.62 0.03
CA GLY A 33 -12.30 -5.49 -0.86
C GLY A 33 -11.91 -4.96 -2.24
N LEU A 34 -11.05 -3.95 -2.29
CA LEU A 34 -10.52 -3.45 -3.56
C LEU A 34 -9.65 -4.49 -4.26
N ALA A 35 -8.76 -5.14 -3.51
CA ALA A 35 -7.83 -6.14 -4.05
C ALA A 35 -8.55 -7.34 -4.64
N SER A 36 -9.62 -7.82 -4.00
CA SER A 36 -10.40 -8.97 -4.44
C SER A 36 -11.41 -8.65 -5.54
N GLY A 37 -11.71 -7.36 -5.74
CA GLY A 37 -12.74 -6.92 -6.68
C GLY A 37 -14.16 -6.95 -6.10
N GLU A 38 -14.31 -7.27 -4.82
CA GLU A 38 -15.63 -7.36 -4.18
C GLU A 38 -16.21 -5.98 -3.83
N LYS A 39 -15.35 -4.99 -3.62
CA LYS A 39 -15.77 -3.63 -3.26
C LYS A 39 -15.96 -2.77 -4.51
N SER A 40 -17.09 -2.10 -4.58
CA SER A 40 -17.38 -1.15 -5.67
C SER A 40 -16.51 0.08 -5.58
N TYR A 41 -16.08 0.60 -6.73
CA TYR A 41 -15.29 1.81 -6.81
C TYR A 41 -15.52 2.51 -8.15
N ASP A 42 -15.10 3.78 -8.21
CA ASP A 42 -15.10 4.56 -9.45
C ASP A 42 -13.77 5.31 -9.55
N ALA A 43 -12.86 4.77 -10.35
CA ALA A 43 -11.53 5.38 -10.54
C ALA A 43 -11.54 6.56 -11.52
N GLY A 44 -12.66 6.81 -12.18
CA GLY A 44 -12.79 7.90 -13.14
C GLY A 44 -12.22 7.61 -14.52
N ASN A 45 -11.69 6.41 -14.74
CA ASN A 45 -11.05 6.02 -16.00
C ASN A 45 -11.64 4.74 -16.63
N GLY A 46 -12.82 4.32 -16.17
CA GLY A 46 -13.48 3.11 -16.67
C GLY A 46 -12.92 1.80 -16.13
N ARG A 47 -12.02 1.84 -15.16
CA ARG A 47 -11.43 0.64 -14.56
C ARG A 47 -12.49 -0.20 -13.86
N THR A 48 -12.41 -1.53 -14.02
CA THR A 48 -13.31 -2.49 -13.37
C THR A 48 -12.51 -3.68 -12.85
N GLY A 49 -13.15 -4.50 -12.00
CA GLY A 49 -12.55 -5.74 -11.47
C GLY A 49 -11.64 -5.48 -10.28
N LYS A 50 -10.58 -6.27 -10.16
CA LYS A 50 -9.62 -6.17 -9.06
C LYS A 50 -8.83 -4.87 -9.16
N PHE A 51 -8.96 -4.02 -8.16
CA PHE A 51 -8.49 -2.64 -8.23
C PHE A 51 -6.98 -2.51 -8.43
N TYR A 52 -6.19 -3.30 -7.72
CA TYR A 52 -4.73 -3.14 -7.73
C TYR A 52 -4.01 -3.84 -8.87
N ASP A 53 -4.68 -4.69 -9.61
CA ASP A 53 -4.06 -5.43 -10.72
C ASP A 53 -3.54 -4.46 -11.79
N GLY A 54 -2.25 -4.57 -12.10
CA GLY A 54 -1.62 -3.73 -13.11
C GLY A 54 -1.19 -2.34 -12.64
N LEU A 55 -1.43 -1.98 -11.39
CA LEU A 55 -1.01 -0.68 -10.85
C LEU A 55 0.46 -0.72 -10.42
N GLY A 56 1.17 0.39 -10.59
CA GLY A 56 2.57 0.49 -10.28
C GLY A 56 2.88 1.20 -8.97
N PHE A 57 4.12 1.09 -8.55
CA PHE A 57 4.69 1.95 -7.51
C PHE A 57 5.15 3.24 -8.18
N HIS A 58 4.29 4.23 -8.17
CA HIS A 58 4.51 5.49 -8.91
C HIS A 58 5.44 6.47 -8.20
N ARG A 59 5.76 6.22 -6.93
CA ARG A 59 6.63 7.09 -6.14
C ARG A 59 7.52 6.23 -5.25
N VAL A 60 8.82 6.34 -5.44
CA VAL A 60 9.83 5.60 -4.70
C VAL A 60 10.90 6.57 -4.23
N ILE A 61 11.10 6.63 -2.92
CA ILE A 61 12.16 7.46 -2.31
C ILE A 61 13.02 6.55 -1.47
N GLU A 62 14.26 6.32 -1.92
CA GLU A 62 15.20 5.45 -1.24
C GLU A 62 15.40 5.87 0.22
N GLY A 63 15.38 4.90 1.12
CA GLY A 63 15.52 5.15 2.55
C GLY A 63 14.26 5.68 3.24
N PHE A 64 13.21 6.00 2.49
CA PHE A 64 11.97 6.54 3.02
C PHE A 64 10.79 5.58 2.83
N MET A 65 10.30 5.42 1.60
CA MET A 65 9.14 4.56 1.34
C MET A 65 8.97 4.25 -0.15
N ILE A 66 8.15 3.24 -0.44
CA ILE A 66 7.64 2.96 -1.78
C ILE A 66 6.11 3.11 -1.74
N GLN A 67 5.54 3.82 -2.70
CA GLN A 67 4.12 4.16 -2.72
C GLN A 67 3.46 3.71 -4.02
N GLY A 68 2.28 3.11 -3.91
CA GLY A 68 1.51 2.64 -5.05
C GLY A 68 0.01 2.69 -4.80
N GLY A 69 -0.76 2.06 -5.69
CA GLY A 69 -2.20 1.96 -5.55
C GLY A 69 -2.99 3.12 -6.16
N CYS A 70 -2.35 3.96 -6.98
CA CYS A 70 -3.06 5.01 -7.71
C CYS A 70 -3.53 4.47 -9.06
N PRO A 71 -4.84 4.47 -9.35
CA PRO A 71 -5.36 3.91 -10.61
C PRO A 71 -4.94 4.71 -11.84
N LEU A 72 -4.55 5.96 -11.66
CA LEU A 72 -4.07 6.82 -12.75
C LEU A 72 -2.54 6.79 -12.88
N GLY A 73 -1.84 6.21 -11.90
CA GLY A 73 -0.38 6.17 -11.90
C GLY A 73 0.29 7.52 -11.66
N THR A 74 -0.47 8.54 -11.27
CA THR A 74 0.01 9.92 -11.12
C THR A 74 0.15 10.37 -9.67
N GLY A 75 -0.44 9.62 -8.73
CA GLY A 75 -0.53 10.02 -7.33
C GLY A 75 -1.78 10.84 -7.01
N THR A 76 -2.59 11.17 -8.01
CA THR A 76 -3.79 12.00 -7.84
C THR A 76 -5.10 11.20 -7.90
N GLY A 77 -5.05 9.92 -8.25
CA GLY A 77 -6.22 9.08 -8.40
C GLY A 77 -6.56 8.29 -7.15
N GLY A 78 -7.77 7.75 -7.13
CA GLY A 78 -8.27 6.92 -6.03
C GLY A 78 -9.52 6.17 -6.43
N PRO A 79 -10.22 5.56 -5.47
CA PRO A 79 -11.37 4.70 -5.74
C PRO A 79 -12.71 5.46 -5.88
N GLY A 80 -12.69 6.78 -5.89
CA GLY A 80 -13.88 7.60 -6.01
C GLY A 80 -14.55 7.95 -4.68
N TYR A 81 -13.93 7.60 -3.57
CA TYR A 81 -14.40 7.90 -2.21
C TYR A 81 -13.21 8.09 -1.28
N THR A 82 -13.46 8.64 -0.11
CA THR A 82 -12.48 8.72 0.96
C THR A 82 -13.07 8.19 2.26
N PHE A 83 -12.21 7.83 3.21
CA PHE A 83 -12.65 7.39 4.53
C PHE A 83 -11.66 7.85 5.60
N LYS A 84 -12.11 7.78 6.86
CA LYS A 84 -11.39 8.32 8.01
C LYS A 84 -10.13 7.53 8.35
N ASP A 85 -9.22 8.19 9.07
CA ASP A 85 -8.04 7.54 9.63
C ASP A 85 -8.44 6.63 10.79
N GLU A 86 -7.66 5.56 10.96
CA GLU A 86 -7.79 4.63 12.08
C GLU A 86 -6.45 4.59 12.81
N ILE A 87 -6.21 5.62 13.61
CA ILE A 87 -4.93 5.77 14.34
C ILE A 87 -5.02 4.94 15.63
N HIS A 88 -4.09 4.01 15.79
CA HIS A 88 -4.00 3.16 16.98
C HIS A 88 -2.75 3.52 17.77
N PRO A 89 -2.84 3.73 19.08
CA PRO A 89 -1.70 4.18 19.89
C PRO A 89 -0.53 3.18 19.96
N GLU A 90 -0.79 1.91 19.71
CA GLU A 90 0.26 0.88 19.67
C GLU A 90 1.05 0.88 18.36
N LEU A 91 0.53 1.52 17.32
CA LEU A 91 1.14 1.50 16.00
C LEU A 91 1.83 2.84 15.72
N VAL A 92 3.15 2.79 15.65
CA VAL A 92 3.99 3.97 15.40
C VAL A 92 5.01 3.63 14.32
N PHE A 93 5.47 4.67 13.61
CA PHE A 93 6.45 4.52 12.52
C PHE A 93 7.88 4.49 13.07
N ASP A 94 8.19 3.45 13.83
CA ASP A 94 9.49 3.31 14.54
C ASP A 94 10.46 2.34 13.85
N LYS A 95 10.08 1.78 12.72
CA LYS A 95 10.87 0.77 11.99
C LYS A 95 10.47 0.70 10.52
N PRO A 96 11.29 0.07 9.66
CA PRO A 96 10.93 -0.14 8.26
C PRO A 96 9.88 -1.23 8.08
N TYR A 97 9.39 -1.36 6.85
CA TYR A 97 8.50 -2.42 6.37
C TYR A 97 7.09 -2.35 6.93
N LEU A 98 6.64 -1.18 7.37
CA LEU A 98 5.25 -0.95 7.77
C LEU A 98 4.43 -0.56 6.56
N LEU A 99 3.21 -1.11 6.50
CA LEU A 99 2.22 -0.81 5.46
C LEU A 99 1.23 0.21 6.01
N ALA A 100 1.09 1.32 5.31
CA ALA A 100 0.22 2.41 5.74
C ALA A 100 -0.50 3.07 4.57
N MET A 101 -1.57 3.81 4.86
CA MET A 101 -2.34 4.53 3.85
C MET A 101 -1.71 5.89 3.54
N ALA A 102 -1.50 6.16 2.26
CA ALA A 102 -1.22 7.50 1.80
C ALA A 102 -2.49 8.34 1.84
N ASN A 103 -2.36 9.63 2.08
CA ASN A 103 -3.50 10.55 2.12
C ASN A 103 -3.08 11.97 1.75
N ALA A 104 -4.07 12.85 1.59
CA ALA A 104 -3.87 14.27 1.30
C ALA A 104 -4.28 15.14 2.50
N GLY A 105 -4.23 14.60 3.70
CA GLY A 105 -4.64 15.23 4.94
C GLY A 105 -5.60 14.33 5.72
N PRO A 106 -6.09 14.78 6.89
CA PRO A 106 -6.98 13.97 7.72
C PRO A 106 -8.23 13.49 6.97
N GLY A 107 -8.55 12.20 7.12
CA GLY A 107 -9.80 11.64 6.59
C GLY A 107 -9.85 11.53 5.08
N THR A 108 -8.71 11.47 4.38
CA THR A 108 -8.69 11.39 2.91
C THR A 108 -8.10 10.08 2.39
N ASN A 109 -8.23 8.99 3.15
CA ASN A 109 -7.79 7.68 2.71
C ASN A 109 -8.64 7.19 1.54
N GLY A 110 -7.99 6.57 0.56
CA GLY A 110 -8.67 6.00 -0.60
C GLY A 110 -8.09 4.65 -0.97
N SER A 111 -7.20 4.59 -1.95
CA SER A 111 -6.58 3.34 -2.41
C SER A 111 -5.06 3.35 -2.33
N GLN A 112 -4.43 4.51 -2.30
CA GLN A 112 -2.97 4.58 -2.30
C GLN A 112 -2.40 4.18 -0.94
N PHE A 113 -1.32 3.43 -0.99
CA PHE A 113 -0.62 2.95 0.20
C PHE A 113 0.88 3.09 0.01
N PHE A 114 1.62 2.99 1.11
CA PHE A 114 3.07 2.95 1.05
C PHE A 114 3.63 1.93 2.03
N ILE A 115 4.85 1.46 1.75
CA ILE A 115 5.61 0.58 2.63
C ILE A 115 6.89 1.32 2.99
N THR A 116 7.17 1.45 4.29
CA THR A 116 8.31 2.22 4.76
C THR A 116 9.64 1.47 4.57
N LEU A 117 10.70 2.24 4.34
CA LEU A 117 12.07 1.71 4.20
C LEU A 117 12.94 2.05 5.40
N GLY A 118 12.41 2.78 6.35
CA GLY A 118 13.09 3.17 7.58
C GLY A 118 12.10 3.65 8.62
N ALA A 119 12.59 4.08 9.76
CA ALA A 119 11.76 4.72 10.77
C ALA A 119 11.36 6.13 10.28
N THR A 120 10.06 6.42 10.36
CA THR A 120 9.49 7.68 9.87
C THR A 120 8.58 8.31 10.94
N PRO A 121 9.13 8.65 12.11
CA PRO A 121 8.32 9.09 13.26
C PRO A 121 7.51 10.37 13.01
N TRP A 122 7.90 11.18 12.04
CA TRP A 122 7.13 12.37 11.65
C TRP A 122 5.77 12.02 11.01
N LEU A 123 5.54 10.75 10.63
CA LEU A 123 4.27 10.29 10.09
C LEU A 123 3.29 9.79 11.16
N ASN A 124 3.75 9.67 12.41
CA ASN A 124 2.90 9.20 13.51
C ASN A 124 1.63 10.05 13.61
N ARG A 125 0.49 9.36 13.76
CA ARG A 125 -0.85 9.96 13.89
C ARG A 125 -1.36 10.70 12.65
N LYS A 126 -0.61 10.64 11.53
CA LYS A 126 -1.02 11.26 10.27
C LYS A 126 -1.43 10.25 9.22
N HIS A 127 -0.99 9.00 9.36
CA HIS A 127 -1.29 7.93 8.41
C HIS A 127 -1.69 6.67 9.17
N THR A 128 -2.69 5.97 8.65
CA THR A 128 -3.17 4.70 9.24
C THR A 128 -2.21 3.58 8.90
N ILE A 129 -1.59 2.98 9.91
CA ILE A 129 -0.79 1.76 9.77
C ILE A 129 -1.76 0.58 9.81
N PHE A 130 -1.75 -0.26 8.78
CA PHE A 130 -2.68 -1.40 8.72
C PHE A 130 -2.02 -2.73 8.37
N GLY A 131 -0.70 -2.78 8.32
CA GLY A 131 0.02 -4.02 8.09
C GLY A 131 1.52 -3.87 8.18
N ALA A 132 2.21 -4.97 7.91
CA ALA A 132 3.67 -5.01 7.87
C ALA A 132 4.13 -6.16 6.96
N VAL A 133 5.33 -6.05 6.41
CA VAL A 133 5.92 -7.13 5.61
C VAL A 133 6.18 -8.34 6.50
N ALA A 134 5.72 -9.52 6.07
CA ALA A 134 5.64 -10.70 6.92
C ALA A 134 6.97 -11.46 7.06
N ASP A 135 7.82 -11.42 6.04
CA ASP A 135 9.01 -12.28 5.98
C ASP A 135 10.20 -11.59 5.31
N GLN A 136 11.36 -12.23 5.39
CA GLN A 136 12.60 -11.69 4.84
C GLN A 136 12.57 -11.63 3.31
N ALA A 137 11.94 -12.60 2.65
CA ALA A 137 11.83 -12.59 1.20
C ALA A 137 11.07 -11.34 0.71
N GLY A 138 9.98 -10.97 1.39
CA GLY A 138 9.23 -9.75 1.10
C GLY A 138 10.02 -8.49 1.38
N ARG A 139 10.79 -8.47 2.47
CA ARG A 139 11.66 -7.33 2.80
C ARG A 139 12.72 -7.12 1.73
N ASP A 140 13.29 -8.19 1.21
CA ASP A 140 14.29 -8.12 0.14
C ASP A 140 13.69 -7.51 -1.13
N VAL A 141 12.44 -7.87 -1.46
CA VAL A 141 11.73 -7.30 -2.62
C VAL A 141 11.46 -5.80 -2.40
N VAL A 142 11.00 -5.43 -1.22
CA VAL A 142 10.74 -4.03 -0.86
C VAL A 142 12.02 -3.20 -0.97
N ASP A 143 13.14 -3.73 -0.46
CA ASP A 143 14.44 -3.07 -0.54
C ASP A 143 14.89 -2.92 -1.99
N ALA A 144 14.69 -3.94 -2.82
CA ALA A 144 15.04 -3.89 -4.24
C ALA A 144 14.23 -2.83 -4.98
N ILE A 145 12.93 -2.72 -4.69
CA ILE A 145 12.08 -1.67 -5.27
C ILE A 145 12.57 -0.31 -4.80
N GLY A 146 12.87 -0.16 -3.51
CA GLY A 146 13.35 1.09 -2.93
C GLY A 146 14.69 1.57 -3.48
N ALA A 147 15.49 0.66 -4.02
CA ALA A 147 16.79 0.96 -4.61
C ALA A 147 16.74 1.17 -6.13
N THR A 148 15.57 1.06 -6.76
CA THR A 148 15.45 1.26 -8.21
C THR A 148 15.78 2.70 -8.60
N PRO A 149 16.42 2.92 -9.77
CA PRO A 149 16.62 4.27 -10.26
C PRO A 149 15.28 4.98 -10.48
N THR A 150 15.22 6.24 -10.06
CA THR A 150 14.03 7.08 -10.23
C THR A 150 14.35 8.31 -11.06
N GLY A 151 13.31 8.88 -11.65
CA GLY A 151 13.39 10.11 -12.43
C GLY A 151 12.53 11.20 -11.83
N THR A 152 11.93 12.01 -12.68
CA THR A 152 11.06 13.11 -12.27
C THR A 152 9.96 12.66 -11.34
N MET A 153 9.73 13.39 -10.24
CA MET A 153 8.69 13.14 -9.24
C MET A 153 8.86 11.78 -8.52
N ASP A 154 10.10 11.32 -8.40
CA ASP A 154 10.44 10.05 -7.72
C ASP A 154 9.79 8.83 -8.37
N ARG A 155 9.50 8.91 -9.65
CA ARG A 155 8.91 7.81 -10.41
C ARG A 155 10.00 6.83 -10.83
N PRO A 156 9.83 5.51 -10.64
CA PRO A 156 10.80 4.53 -11.12
C PRO A 156 11.07 4.67 -12.62
N ALA A 157 12.35 4.68 -12.99
CA ALA A 157 12.75 4.77 -14.39
C ALA A 157 12.24 3.57 -15.20
N THR A 158 12.24 2.38 -14.58
CA THR A 158 11.60 1.18 -15.12
C THR A 158 10.37 0.91 -14.25
N PRO A 159 9.17 0.83 -14.83
CA PRO A 159 7.96 0.61 -14.04
C PRO A 159 8.03 -0.65 -13.18
N VAL A 160 7.65 -0.53 -11.91
CA VAL A 160 7.49 -1.66 -10.98
C VAL A 160 5.98 -1.84 -10.81
N VAL A 161 5.47 -2.98 -11.24
CA VAL A 161 4.03 -3.21 -11.37
C VAL A 161 3.55 -4.27 -10.39
N ILE A 162 2.40 -4.04 -9.77
CA ILE A 162 1.65 -5.04 -9.01
C ILE A 162 0.84 -5.82 -10.05
N GLU A 163 1.25 -7.05 -10.34
CA GLU A 163 0.55 -7.88 -11.33
C GLU A 163 -0.78 -8.39 -10.80
N SER A 164 -0.79 -8.76 -9.52
CA SER A 164 -2.01 -9.19 -8.83
C SER A 164 -1.82 -9.12 -7.31
N VAL A 165 -2.93 -9.21 -6.58
CA VAL A 165 -2.92 -9.28 -5.12
C VAL A 165 -3.75 -10.50 -4.70
N GLU A 166 -3.16 -11.38 -3.91
CA GLU A 166 -3.84 -12.54 -3.35
C GLU A 166 -4.14 -12.29 -1.87
N ILE A 167 -5.40 -12.48 -1.47
CA ILE A 167 -5.80 -12.36 -0.06
C ILE A 167 -5.88 -13.77 0.52
N VAL A 168 -5.18 -13.98 1.64
CA VAL A 168 -5.04 -15.30 2.28
C VAL A 168 -5.40 -15.21 3.76
N GLY A 169 -6.11 -16.19 4.24
CA GLY A 169 -6.46 -16.28 5.65
C GLY A 169 -7.70 -15.46 6.02
N GLY A 170 -7.75 -15.04 7.25
CA GLY A 170 -8.86 -14.30 7.81
C GLY A 170 -9.77 -15.18 8.61
#